data_5fb0b5d0505f65391aa6a6795b8c3d75
#
_entry.id   5fb0b5d0505f65391aa6a6795b8c3d75
#
_cell.length_a   1.000
_cell.length_b   1.000
_cell.length_c   1.000
_cell.angle_alpha   90.00
_cell.angle_beta   90.00
_cell.angle_gamma   90.00
#
_symmetry.space_group_name_H-M   'P 1'
#
loop_
_entity.id
_entity.type
_entity.pdbx_description
1 polymer ?
#
loop_
_entity_poly.entity_id
_entity_poly.type
_entity_poly.pdbx_seq_one_letter_code
_entity_poly.pdbx_strand_id
1 'polypeptide(L)'
;MKYRPTTTAVVTGLLAAGIAPLACAQTSSVTLFGIVDAYAGRFTGAPTGVSAADKSVSKVDAGGMSTSRFGMRGSESLGGGLNAVFELSAFFRNDTGAVGRNDAIGAPVNVAADPFFSRAAWVGLQSNDWGQIRVGNATTLLFINAITSYAFGDSTVFSPLNLVTFVGGPLTGGGSWTDSIIYNSPNLAGFTLSAAKSLSENRGGSNTALRGTYAAGPLAVSAAWQRVDKNPLTFADGTSPNNTRAWQLAASYDFKVVKVFGHLGEIDNRGTEAGPLNIKYRIYEASAQLPLGPGNVLVGYAQRKTGDAVGPVPATAA
;
A
#
# COMPACT_ATOMS: atom_id res chain seq x y z
N MET A 1 -21.82 52.76 -69.83
CA MET A 1 -21.08 52.98 -68.58
C MET A 1 -20.34 51.71 -68.24
N LYS A 2 -19.00 51.69 -68.35
CA LYS A 2 -18.14 50.53 -68.15
C LYS A 2 -17.66 50.51 -66.72
N TYR A 3 -17.95 49.46 -65.95
CA TYR A 3 -17.31 49.26 -64.69
C TYR A 3 -16.17 48.23 -64.86
N ARG A 4 -14.98 48.64 -64.47
CA ARG A 4 -13.78 47.77 -64.34
C ARG A 4 -13.75 47.19 -62.96
N PRO A 5 -13.47 45.87 -62.74
CA PRO A 5 -13.16 45.36 -61.43
C PRO A 5 -11.65 45.55 -61.14
N THR A 6 -11.38 46.21 -60.05
CA THR A 6 -10.04 46.35 -59.45
C THR A 6 -9.55 45.08 -58.80
N THR A 7 -8.41 44.62 -59.24
CA THR A 7 -7.59 43.57 -58.73
C THR A 7 -6.99 43.95 -57.35
N THR A 8 -7.56 43.44 -56.26
CA THR A 8 -6.91 43.52 -54.92
C THR A 8 -7.39 42.36 -54.07
N ALA A 9 -6.89 41.15 -54.30
CA ALA A 9 -7.10 40.00 -53.40
C ALA A 9 -6.15 38.85 -53.73
N VAL A 10 -4.85 39.04 -53.70
CA VAL A 10 -3.88 37.90 -53.72
C VAL A 10 -2.61 38.32 -52.99
N VAL A 11 -2.64 38.61 -51.71
CA VAL A 11 -1.41 38.66 -50.85
C VAL A 11 -1.71 38.30 -49.38
N THR A 12 -2.73 37.54 -49.04
CA THR A 12 -2.96 37.16 -47.63
C THR A 12 -3.02 35.66 -47.43
N GLY A 13 -2.41 34.88 -48.30
CA GLY A 13 -2.47 33.39 -48.26
C GLY A 13 -1.15 32.67 -47.95
N LEU A 14 -0.06 33.35 -47.65
CA LEU A 14 1.27 32.69 -47.56
C LEU A 14 2.01 32.86 -46.21
N LEU A 15 1.34 33.24 -45.14
CA LEU A 15 1.98 33.35 -43.80
C LEU A 15 1.38 32.45 -42.73
N ALA A 16 0.54 31.49 -43.08
CA ALA A 16 -0.05 30.52 -42.13
C ALA A 16 0.56 29.10 -42.21
N ALA A 17 1.67 28.90 -42.95
CA ALA A 17 2.26 27.57 -43.16
C ALA A 17 3.56 27.34 -42.35
N GLY A 18 3.80 28.02 -41.22
CA GLY A 18 5.08 28.01 -40.53
C GLY A 18 5.08 27.66 -39.08
N ILE A 19 3.98 27.28 -38.45
CA ILE A 19 3.98 26.76 -37.06
C ILE A 19 3.13 25.50 -37.02
N ALA A 20 3.61 24.45 -37.69
CA ALA A 20 3.24 23.11 -37.22
C ALA A 20 3.97 22.92 -35.88
N PRO A 21 3.30 22.77 -34.74
CA PRO A 21 3.98 22.26 -33.57
C PRO A 21 4.56 20.93 -34.01
N LEU A 22 5.89 20.77 -33.87
CA LEU A 22 6.51 19.47 -33.89
C LEU A 22 5.78 18.68 -32.78
N ALA A 23 4.78 17.90 -33.16
CA ALA A 23 4.20 16.89 -32.32
C ALA A 23 5.34 15.90 -32.10
N CYS A 24 6.21 16.21 -31.13
CA CYS A 24 7.07 15.20 -30.54
C CYS A 24 6.11 14.12 -30.11
N ALA A 25 6.16 12.96 -30.76
CA ALA A 25 5.42 11.79 -30.32
C ALA A 25 5.85 11.53 -28.88
N GLN A 26 5.08 12.05 -27.93
CA GLN A 26 5.29 11.79 -26.52
C GLN A 26 5.13 10.30 -26.34
N THR A 27 6.15 9.67 -25.78
CA THR A 27 6.11 8.25 -25.47
C THR A 27 5.17 8.05 -24.31
N SER A 28 3.90 7.81 -24.60
CA SER A 28 2.90 7.45 -23.60
C SER A 28 2.68 5.94 -23.59
N SER A 29 2.55 5.37 -22.43
CA SER A 29 2.27 3.95 -22.26
C SER A 29 1.18 3.73 -21.22
N VAL A 30 0.26 2.82 -21.52
CA VAL A 30 -0.70 2.30 -20.56
C VAL A 30 -0.54 0.78 -20.54
N THR A 31 -0.31 0.23 -19.34
CA THR A 31 -0.14 -1.21 -19.14
C THR A 31 -1.28 -1.71 -18.26
N LEU A 32 -2.03 -2.70 -18.75
CA LEU A 32 -2.92 -3.51 -17.93
C LEU A 32 -2.09 -4.56 -17.19
N PHE A 33 -2.39 -4.76 -15.91
CA PHE A 33 -1.70 -5.76 -15.11
C PHE A 33 -2.68 -6.42 -14.13
N GLY A 34 -2.30 -7.59 -13.63
CA GLY A 34 -3.09 -8.28 -12.62
C GLY A 34 -2.40 -9.53 -12.09
N ILE A 35 -2.93 -10.02 -10.99
CA ILE A 35 -2.61 -11.31 -10.38
C ILE A 35 -3.94 -11.97 -10.05
N VAL A 36 -4.09 -13.24 -10.40
CA VAL A 36 -5.19 -14.10 -9.99
C VAL A 36 -4.58 -15.23 -9.17
N ASP A 37 -4.88 -15.25 -7.88
CA ASP A 37 -4.38 -16.22 -6.91
C ASP A 37 -5.57 -16.83 -6.16
N ALA A 38 -5.66 -18.14 -6.14
CA ALA A 38 -6.68 -18.90 -5.44
C ALA A 38 -6.04 -20.00 -4.61
N TYR A 39 -6.66 -20.32 -3.49
CA TYR A 39 -6.27 -21.46 -2.68
C TYR A 39 -7.48 -22.26 -2.25
N ALA A 40 -7.25 -23.55 -1.99
CA ALA A 40 -8.27 -24.45 -1.46
C ALA A 40 -7.66 -25.25 -0.32
N GLY A 41 -8.41 -25.49 0.74
CA GLY A 41 -7.92 -26.25 1.86
C GLY A 41 -8.90 -26.34 3.02
N ARG A 42 -8.47 -27.06 4.07
CA ARG A 42 -9.14 -27.10 5.36
C ARG A 42 -8.34 -26.29 6.36
N PHE A 43 -8.99 -25.30 6.95
CA PHE A 43 -8.37 -24.34 7.86
C PHE A 43 -8.92 -24.52 9.27
N THR A 44 -8.05 -24.40 10.29
CA THR A 44 -8.40 -24.48 11.70
C THR A 44 -7.86 -23.24 12.42
N GLY A 45 -8.61 -22.70 13.37
CA GLY A 45 -8.24 -21.51 14.13
C GLY A 45 -8.62 -20.19 13.43
N ALA A 46 -8.45 -19.09 14.14
CA ALA A 46 -8.72 -17.75 13.60
C ALA A 46 -7.59 -17.29 12.63
N PRO A 47 -7.85 -16.37 11.72
CA PRO A 47 -9.09 -15.66 11.40
C PRO A 47 -9.70 -16.18 10.10
N THR A 48 -10.67 -17.05 10.20
CA THR A 48 -11.30 -17.64 9.00
C THR A 48 -12.57 -16.95 8.56
N GLY A 49 -13.00 -15.89 9.24
CA GLY A 49 -14.33 -15.30 9.05
C GLY A 49 -15.46 -16.21 9.53
N VAL A 50 -15.14 -17.33 10.15
CA VAL A 50 -16.08 -18.36 10.59
C VAL A 50 -16.42 -18.16 12.07
N SER A 51 -17.65 -18.44 12.43
CA SER A 51 -18.14 -18.44 13.81
C SER A 51 -17.17 -19.18 14.75
N ALA A 52 -16.97 -18.66 15.95
CA ALA A 52 -16.17 -19.32 17.01
C ALA A 52 -16.64 -20.75 17.36
N ALA A 53 -17.82 -21.14 16.88
CA ALA A 53 -18.38 -22.49 17.02
C ALA A 53 -17.72 -23.52 16.08
N ASP A 54 -17.16 -23.09 14.96
CA ASP A 54 -16.60 -23.98 13.96
C ASP A 54 -15.10 -24.20 14.19
N LYS A 55 -14.72 -25.42 14.56
CA LYS A 55 -13.32 -25.80 14.81
C LYS A 55 -12.47 -25.85 13.54
N SER A 56 -13.10 -26.05 12.38
CA SER A 56 -12.42 -26.06 11.08
C SER A 56 -13.39 -25.78 9.95
N VAL A 57 -12.88 -25.20 8.86
CA VAL A 57 -13.62 -24.92 7.63
C VAL A 57 -12.85 -25.42 6.42
N SER A 58 -13.55 -26.05 5.47
CA SER A 58 -13.02 -26.34 4.14
C SER A 58 -13.52 -25.27 3.20
N LYS A 59 -12.60 -24.59 2.49
CA LYS A 59 -12.97 -23.49 1.60
C LYS A 59 -12.07 -23.40 0.38
N VAL A 60 -12.59 -22.78 -0.65
CA VAL A 60 -11.87 -22.13 -1.73
C VAL A 60 -11.95 -20.64 -1.48
N ASP A 61 -10.87 -19.91 -1.64
CA ASP A 61 -10.85 -18.47 -1.39
C ASP A 61 -9.77 -17.81 -2.28
N ALA A 62 -9.80 -16.50 -2.35
CA ALA A 62 -8.91 -15.67 -3.15
C ALA A 62 -7.64 -15.27 -2.38
N GLY A 63 -6.53 -15.09 -3.10
CA GLY A 63 -5.37 -14.38 -2.59
C GLY A 63 -4.57 -15.13 -1.53
N GLY A 64 -4.19 -16.38 -1.78
CA GLY A 64 -3.37 -17.20 -0.88
C GLY A 64 -1.98 -16.62 -0.67
N MET A 65 -1.15 -16.62 -1.69
CA MET A 65 0.21 -16.06 -1.65
C MET A 65 0.26 -14.58 -2.00
N SER A 66 -0.63 -14.12 -2.89
CA SER A 66 -0.73 -12.71 -3.28
C SER A 66 -2.18 -12.34 -3.49
N THR A 67 -2.64 -11.25 -2.88
CA THR A 67 -4.03 -10.81 -3.04
C THR A 67 -4.36 -10.57 -4.51
N SER A 68 -5.43 -11.23 -4.99
CA SER A 68 -5.91 -11.10 -6.37
C SER A 68 -6.28 -9.66 -6.67
N ARG A 69 -5.78 -9.13 -7.77
CA ARG A 69 -5.95 -7.73 -8.18
C ARG A 69 -5.83 -7.56 -9.68
N PHE A 70 -6.45 -6.54 -10.20
CA PHE A 70 -6.23 -6.05 -11.56
C PHE A 70 -6.14 -4.53 -11.56
N GLY A 71 -5.57 -3.97 -12.61
CA GLY A 71 -5.45 -2.52 -12.73
C GLY A 71 -4.78 -2.07 -14.01
N MET A 72 -4.63 -0.77 -14.10
CA MET A 72 -3.88 -0.10 -15.14
C MET A 72 -2.91 0.90 -14.53
N ARG A 73 -1.77 1.05 -15.15
CA ARG A 73 -0.78 2.08 -14.84
C ARG A 73 -0.27 2.68 -16.15
N GLY A 74 0.07 3.94 -16.10
CA GLY A 74 0.58 4.61 -17.29
C GLY A 74 1.67 5.60 -16.95
N SER A 75 2.40 5.95 -18.01
CA SER A 75 3.40 6.99 -17.98
C SER A 75 3.33 7.78 -19.27
N GLU A 76 3.41 9.09 -19.16
CA GLU A 76 3.46 10.03 -20.28
C GLU A 76 4.66 10.95 -20.09
N SER A 77 5.52 11.04 -21.09
CA SER A 77 6.69 11.92 -21.06
C SER A 77 6.24 13.37 -21.26
N LEU A 78 6.60 14.24 -20.32
CA LEU A 78 6.37 15.67 -20.38
C LEU A 78 7.57 16.45 -20.93
N GLY A 79 8.62 15.74 -21.34
CA GLY A 79 9.88 16.33 -21.75
C GLY A 79 10.84 16.60 -20.58
N GLY A 80 12.12 16.85 -20.87
CA GLY A 80 13.11 17.19 -19.87
C GLY A 80 13.34 16.15 -18.76
N GLY A 81 13.06 14.87 -19.02
CA GLY A 81 13.18 13.81 -18.01
C GLY A 81 12.00 13.74 -17.01
N LEU A 82 10.97 14.54 -17.23
CA LEU A 82 9.76 14.56 -16.41
C LEU A 82 8.67 13.69 -17.04
N ASN A 83 7.98 12.90 -16.21
CA ASN A 83 6.88 12.05 -16.64
C ASN A 83 5.65 12.28 -15.74
N ALA A 84 4.47 12.32 -16.35
CA ALA A 84 3.21 12.12 -15.64
C ALA A 84 2.97 10.61 -15.49
N VAL A 85 2.57 10.18 -14.31
CA VAL A 85 2.37 8.76 -13.99
C VAL A 85 1.07 8.55 -13.23
N PHE A 86 0.44 7.40 -13.41
CA PHE A 86 -0.75 7.03 -12.64
C PHE A 86 -0.84 5.53 -12.39
N GLU A 87 -1.63 5.15 -11.39
CA GLU A 87 -2.10 3.79 -11.17
C GLU A 87 -3.55 3.81 -10.67
N LEU A 88 -4.37 2.95 -11.29
CA LEU A 88 -5.71 2.61 -10.85
C LEU A 88 -5.78 1.09 -10.71
N SER A 89 -6.02 0.57 -9.51
CA SER A 89 -6.06 -0.87 -9.29
C SER A 89 -7.04 -1.27 -8.18
N ALA A 90 -7.65 -2.45 -8.37
CA ALA A 90 -8.70 -2.99 -7.54
C ALA A 90 -8.32 -4.39 -7.03
N PHE A 91 -8.69 -4.70 -5.80
CA PHE A 91 -8.72 -6.07 -5.31
C PHE A 91 -10.04 -6.73 -5.70
N PHE A 92 -9.99 -8.02 -6.01
CA PHE A 92 -11.18 -8.81 -6.28
C PHE A 92 -11.04 -10.22 -5.72
N ARG A 93 -12.17 -10.85 -5.43
CA ARG A 93 -12.26 -12.24 -5.01
C ARG A 93 -12.59 -13.10 -6.23
N ASN A 94 -11.67 -13.92 -6.64
CA ASN A 94 -11.86 -14.77 -7.82
C ASN A 94 -12.70 -16.04 -7.56
N ASP A 95 -12.97 -16.35 -6.30
CA ASP A 95 -13.89 -17.42 -5.88
C ASP A 95 -15.37 -16.99 -5.97
N THR A 96 -15.67 -15.71 -5.73
CA THR A 96 -17.05 -15.18 -5.70
C THR A 96 -17.31 -14.12 -6.77
N GLY A 97 -16.28 -13.54 -7.38
CA GLY A 97 -16.38 -12.38 -8.27
C GLY A 97 -16.60 -11.04 -7.55
N ALA A 98 -16.64 -11.03 -6.23
CA ALA A 98 -16.87 -9.81 -5.45
C ALA A 98 -15.62 -8.93 -5.37
N VAL A 99 -15.83 -7.63 -5.08
CA VAL A 99 -14.73 -6.73 -4.69
C VAL A 99 -14.18 -7.12 -3.32
N GLY A 100 -12.91 -6.82 -3.05
CA GLY A 100 -12.26 -7.10 -1.76
C GLY A 100 -11.11 -8.08 -1.88
N ARG A 101 -10.51 -8.44 -0.74
CA ARG A 101 -9.28 -9.24 -0.73
C ARG A 101 -9.53 -10.74 -0.59
N ASN A 102 -9.93 -11.17 0.60
CA ASN A 102 -10.22 -12.56 0.97
C ASN A 102 -10.93 -12.57 2.33
N ASP A 103 -11.38 -13.75 2.79
CA ASP A 103 -12.09 -13.89 4.06
C ASP A 103 -11.23 -13.60 5.29
N ALA A 104 -9.90 -13.77 5.20
CA ALA A 104 -9.00 -13.50 6.32
C ALA A 104 -8.95 -12.00 6.66
N ILE A 105 -9.20 -11.15 5.65
CA ILE A 105 -9.42 -9.72 5.84
C ILE A 105 -10.90 -9.48 5.69
N GLY A 106 -11.66 -9.74 6.73
CA GLY A 106 -13.10 -9.48 6.78
C GLY A 106 -13.41 -8.02 6.44
N ALA A 107 -14.59 -7.76 5.88
CA ALA A 107 -15.07 -6.39 5.78
C ALA A 107 -15.11 -5.80 7.19
N PRO A 108 -14.52 -4.62 7.42
CA PRO A 108 -14.64 -3.96 8.71
C PRO A 108 -16.13 -3.79 9.05
N VAL A 109 -16.51 -4.16 10.25
CA VAL A 109 -17.88 -4.01 10.72
C VAL A 109 -18.25 -2.52 10.60
N ASN A 110 -19.34 -2.20 9.89
CA ASN A 110 -19.84 -0.84 9.66
C ASN A 110 -19.00 0.08 8.74
N VAL A 111 -18.19 -0.45 7.86
CA VAL A 111 -17.56 0.35 6.79
C VAL A 111 -18.28 0.08 5.47
N ALA A 112 -18.43 1.13 4.67
CA ALA A 112 -18.91 0.99 3.29
C ALA A 112 -18.06 -0.05 2.54
N ALA A 113 -18.68 -0.77 1.60
CA ALA A 113 -17.98 -1.71 0.74
C ALA A 113 -16.69 -1.08 0.18
N ASP A 114 -15.65 -1.89 0.03
CA ASP A 114 -14.38 -1.43 -0.57
C ASP A 114 -14.67 -0.61 -1.84
N PRO A 115 -14.04 0.55 -2.02
CA PRO A 115 -14.21 1.32 -3.26
C PRO A 115 -13.69 0.51 -4.45
N PHE A 116 -14.19 0.82 -5.66
CA PHE A 116 -13.82 0.06 -6.85
C PHE A 116 -12.28 -0.01 -7.04
N PHE A 117 -11.57 1.10 -6.93
CA PHE A 117 -10.11 1.10 -6.93
C PHE A 117 -9.54 1.03 -5.51
N SER A 118 -9.83 -0.08 -4.83
CA SER A 118 -9.51 -0.29 -3.42
C SER A 118 -8.00 -0.40 -3.12
N ARG A 119 -7.19 -0.78 -4.12
CA ARG A 119 -5.74 -0.95 -3.93
C ARG A 119 -4.95 0.33 -4.17
N ALA A 120 -5.20 1.00 -5.28
CA ALA A 120 -4.54 2.25 -5.63
C ALA A 120 -5.41 3.08 -6.57
N ALA A 121 -5.43 4.39 -6.35
CA ALA A 121 -6.04 5.38 -7.22
C ALA A 121 -5.27 6.69 -7.06
N TRP A 122 -4.19 6.85 -7.82
CA TRP A 122 -3.31 8.01 -7.70
C TRP A 122 -2.75 8.47 -9.05
N VAL A 123 -2.39 9.74 -9.10
CA VAL A 123 -1.64 10.38 -10.19
C VAL A 123 -0.40 11.05 -9.61
N GLY A 124 0.63 11.22 -10.40
CA GLY A 124 1.86 11.82 -9.94
C GLY A 124 2.80 12.30 -11.03
N LEU A 125 3.89 12.89 -10.58
CA LEU A 125 5.03 13.29 -11.40
C LEU A 125 6.26 12.48 -10.98
N GLN A 126 7.05 12.11 -11.96
CA GLN A 126 8.28 11.33 -11.76
C GLN A 126 9.43 11.91 -12.57
N SER A 127 10.59 12.02 -11.93
CA SER A 127 11.85 12.39 -12.54
C SER A 127 12.97 11.49 -12.02
N ASN A 128 14.00 11.25 -12.84
CA ASN A 128 15.19 10.52 -12.39
C ASN A 128 16.02 11.34 -11.40
N ASP A 129 15.94 12.67 -11.44
CA ASP A 129 16.76 13.56 -10.62
C ASP A 129 16.23 13.75 -9.21
N TRP A 130 14.90 13.92 -9.07
CA TRP A 130 14.30 14.21 -7.78
C TRP A 130 13.31 13.13 -7.30
N GLY A 131 13.07 12.07 -8.09
CA GLY A 131 12.22 10.95 -7.71
C GLY A 131 10.76 11.12 -8.13
N GLN A 132 9.83 10.75 -7.26
CA GLN A 132 8.39 10.70 -7.57
C GLN A 132 7.57 11.36 -6.47
N ILE A 133 6.63 12.20 -6.88
CA ILE A 133 5.54 12.68 -6.03
C ILE A 133 4.20 12.20 -6.60
N ARG A 134 3.31 11.70 -5.76
CA ARG A 134 1.99 11.23 -6.18
C ARG A 134 0.92 11.63 -5.16
N VAL A 135 -0.31 11.78 -5.64
CA VAL A 135 -1.47 12.17 -4.84
C VAL A 135 -2.63 11.21 -5.09
N GLY A 136 -3.38 10.87 -4.05
CA GLY A 136 -4.54 9.99 -4.11
C GLY A 136 -4.51 8.87 -3.07
N ASN A 137 -5.21 7.76 -3.39
CA ASN A 137 -5.21 6.56 -2.56
C ASN A 137 -4.00 5.68 -2.90
N ALA A 138 -3.18 5.38 -1.91
CA ALA A 138 -1.99 4.55 -2.11
C ALA A 138 -1.64 3.71 -0.89
N THR A 139 -0.89 2.63 -1.13
CA THR A 139 -0.40 1.71 -0.10
C THR A 139 0.46 2.44 0.92
N THR A 140 0.24 2.16 2.20
CA THR A 140 1.00 2.77 3.31
C THR A 140 2.45 2.32 3.33
N LEU A 141 3.34 3.21 3.78
CA LEU A 141 4.77 2.91 3.83
C LEU A 141 5.10 1.80 4.83
N LEU A 142 4.35 1.66 5.91
CA LEU A 142 4.51 0.57 6.87
C LEU A 142 4.14 -0.78 6.24
N PHE A 143 3.03 -0.84 5.50
CA PHE A 143 2.63 -2.08 4.81
C PHE A 143 3.62 -2.44 3.68
N ILE A 144 4.06 -1.45 2.89
CA ILE A 144 5.13 -1.67 1.89
C ILE A 144 6.38 -2.24 2.57
N ASN A 145 6.77 -1.70 3.73
CA ASN A 145 7.94 -2.19 4.46
C ASN A 145 7.79 -3.65 4.85
N ALA A 146 6.63 -4.04 5.40
CA ALA A 146 6.35 -5.42 5.74
C ALA A 146 6.43 -6.34 4.50
N ILE A 147 5.65 -6.06 3.46
CA ILE A 147 5.53 -6.98 2.29
C ILE A 147 6.79 -7.09 1.43
N THR A 148 7.72 -6.16 1.54
CA THR A 148 8.99 -6.18 0.76
C THR A 148 10.18 -6.69 1.54
N SER A 149 10.06 -6.92 2.84
CA SER A 149 11.20 -7.16 3.73
C SER A 149 11.17 -8.50 4.45
N TYR A 150 10.42 -9.49 3.92
CA TYR A 150 10.41 -10.85 4.46
C TYR A 150 9.99 -11.89 3.40
N ALA A 151 10.04 -13.20 3.74
CA ALA A 151 9.98 -14.28 2.76
C ALA A 151 8.61 -14.45 2.06
N PHE A 152 7.50 -14.12 2.72
CA PHE A 152 6.14 -14.45 2.23
C PHE A 152 5.47 -13.32 1.43
N GLY A 153 6.18 -12.22 1.17
CA GLY A 153 5.65 -11.12 0.34
C GLY A 153 4.34 -10.52 0.86
N ASP A 154 3.35 -10.34 0.01
CA ASP A 154 2.06 -9.72 0.37
C ASP A 154 0.97 -10.73 0.78
N SER A 155 1.33 -11.98 1.07
CA SER A 155 0.37 -12.97 1.58
C SER A 155 -0.30 -12.48 2.87
N THR A 156 -1.61 -12.48 2.89
CA THR A 156 -2.41 -12.21 4.09
C THR A 156 -2.98 -13.48 4.71
N VAL A 157 -2.73 -14.63 4.09
CA VAL A 157 -3.21 -15.95 4.51
C VAL A 157 -2.09 -16.81 5.09
N PHE A 158 -0.95 -16.88 4.39
CA PHE A 158 0.15 -17.78 4.78
C PHE A 158 1.33 -17.06 5.44
N SER A 159 1.33 -15.74 5.49
CA SER A 159 2.40 -14.96 6.08
C SER A 159 2.29 -14.87 7.59
N PRO A 160 3.22 -15.45 8.36
CA PRO A 160 3.24 -15.27 9.81
C PRO A 160 3.28 -13.80 10.23
N LEU A 161 4.09 -12.97 9.55
CA LEU A 161 4.20 -11.54 9.87
C LEU A 161 2.90 -10.78 9.64
N ASN A 162 2.25 -10.96 8.49
CA ASN A 162 1.00 -10.25 8.19
C ASN A 162 -0.13 -10.69 9.13
N LEU A 163 -0.19 -11.97 9.49
CA LEU A 163 -1.18 -12.48 10.43
C LEU A 163 -1.06 -11.88 11.82
N VAL A 164 0.14 -11.62 12.30
CA VAL A 164 0.34 -11.01 13.63
C VAL A 164 0.32 -9.47 13.60
N THR A 165 0.46 -8.83 12.43
CA THR A 165 0.59 -7.38 12.29
C THR A 165 -0.67 -6.72 11.73
N PHE A 166 -1.21 -7.25 10.62
CA PHE A 166 -2.26 -6.58 9.84
C PHE A 166 -3.60 -7.31 9.83
N VAL A 167 -3.62 -8.58 10.19
CA VAL A 167 -4.81 -9.41 10.14
C VAL A 167 -5.26 -9.75 11.55
N GLY A 168 -6.48 -9.31 11.92
CA GLY A 168 -7.14 -9.73 13.16
C GLY A 168 -6.40 -9.37 14.46
N GLY A 169 -6.10 -8.11 14.69
CA GLY A 169 -5.44 -7.73 15.92
C GLY A 169 -5.12 -6.24 16.02
N PRO A 170 -3.83 -5.87 16.04
CA PRO A 170 -3.44 -4.49 16.24
C PRO A 170 -3.96 -3.58 15.13
N LEU A 171 -4.32 -2.36 15.50
CA LEU A 171 -4.68 -1.32 14.55
C LEU A 171 -3.40 -0.66 14.04
N THR A 172 -3.06 -0.91 12.79
CA THR A 172 -1.87 -0.31 12.15
C THR A 172 -2.18 0.99 11.42
N GLY A 173 -3.46 1.31 11.23
CA GLY A 173 -3.92 2.38 10.35
C GLY A 173 -4.13 1.94 8.91
N GLY A 174 -4.20 0.63 8.67
CA GLY A 174 -4.54 0.02 7.38
C GLY A 174 -3.40 -0.16 6.40
N GLY A 175 -3.69 -0.85 5.30
CA GLY A 175 -2.75 -1.12 4.20
C GLY A 175 -2.69 -0.03 3.15
N SER A 176 -3.65 0.90 3.12
CA SER A 176 -3.69 2.05 2.21
C SER A 176 -4.27 3.28 2.92
N TRP A 177 -3.90 4.47 2.44
CA TRP A 177 -4.47 5.74 2.87
C TRP A 177 -5.03 6.49 1.68
N THR A 178 -6.24 7.02 1.85
CA THR A 178 -6.83 8.02 0.96
C THR A 178 -6.26 9.41 1.24
N ASP A 179 -6.54 10.36 0.37
CA ASP A 179 -6.22 11.78 0.55
C ASP A 179 -4.73 12.01 0.83
N SER A 180 -3.88 11.20 0.18
CA SER A 180 -2.45 11.11 0.50
C SER A 180 -1.59 11.86 -0.51
N ILE A 181 -0.53 12.46 0.00
CA ILE A 181 0.62 12.95 -0.77
C ILE A 181 1.80 12.07 -0.38
N ILE A 182 2.45 11.44 -1.36
CA ILE A 182 3.57 10.53 -1.13
C ILE A 182 4.74 10.95 -2.01
N TYR A 183 5.89 11.08 -1.39
CA TYR A 183 7.17 11.30 -2.06
C TYR A 183 8.05 10.06 -1.94
N ASN A 184 8.73 9.70 -3.04
CA ASN A 184 9.78 8.69 -3.07
C ASN A 184 11.03 9.30 -3.72
N SER A 185 12.18 9.23 -3.05
CA SER A 185 13.45 9.69 -3.60
C SER A 185 13.91 8.82 -4.78
N PRO A 186 14.82 9.31 -5.62
CA PRO A 186 15.61 8.43 -6.48
C PRO A 186 16.46 7.47 -5.62
N ASN A 187 17.08 6.50 -6.28
CA ASN A 187 18.09 5.66 -5.63
C ASN A 187 19.40 6.47 -5.46
N LEU A 188 19.78 6.68 -4.23
CA LEU A 188 20.96 7.44 -3.82
C LEU A 188 22.06 6.46 -3.35
N ALA A 189 22.76 5.83 -4.29
CA ALA A 189 23.79 4.83 -4.01
C ALA A 189 23.32 3.68 -3.09
N GLY A 190 22.16 3.12 -3.40
CA GLY A 190 21.52 2.04 -2.64
C GLY A 190 20.51 2.51 -1.60
N PHE A 191 20.50 3.79 -1.23
CA PHE A 191 19.52 4.37 -0.32
C PHE A 191 18.29 4.88 -1.07
N THR A 192 17.10 4.63 -0.51
CA THR A 192 15.87 5.30 -0.92
C THR A 192 15.11 5.79 0.31
N LEU A 193 14.46 6.93 0.18
CA LEU A 193 13.64 7.54 1.22
C LEU A 193 12.23 7.74 0.71
N SER A 194 11.26 7.53 1.56
CA SER A 194 9.85 7.80 1.26
C SER A 194 9.20 8.54 2.41
N ALA A 195 8.32 9.48 2.08
CA ALA A 195 7.52 10.22 3.04
C ALA A 195 6.07 10.25 2.56
N ALA A 196 5.13 10.12 3.48
CA ALA A 196 3.71 10.15 3.18
C ALA A 196 2.95 10.99 4.19
N LYS A 197 1.97 11.74 3.70
CA LYS A 197 1.00 12.50 4.48
C LYS A 197 -0.40 12.25 3.94
N SER A 198 -1.34 11.81 4.79
CA SER A 198 -2.76 11.79 4.46
C SER A 198 -3.41 12.98 5.14
N LEU A 199 -4.18 13.75 4.39
CA LEU A 199 -4.85 14.97 4.86
C LEU A 199 -6.14 14.63 5.59
N SER A 200 -6.53 15.47 6.55
CA SER A 200 -7.68 15.19 7.41
C SER A 200 -9.04 15.32 6.71
N GLU A 201 -9.17 16.24 5.77
CA GLU A 201 -10.44 16.57 5.08
C GLU A 201 -11.64 16.71 6.03
N ASN A 202 -11.41 17.28 7.21
CA ASN A 202 -12.40 17.42 8.31
C ASN A 202 -12.94 16.08 8.87
N ARG A 203 -12.19 14.97 8.69
CA ARG A 203 -12.55 13.64 9.19
C ARG A 203 -11.63 13.15 10.32
N GLY A 204 -11.28 13.99 11.24
CA GLY A 204 -10.33 13.71 12.33
C GLY A 204 -8.91 14.16 11.96
N GLY A 205 -7.89 13.57 12.56
CA GLY A 205 -6.49 13.95 12.38
C GLY A 205 -5.91 13.60 11.01
N SER A 206 -4.63 13.84 10.83
CA SER A 206 -3.88 13.50 9.61
C SER A 206 -2.88 12.39 9.88
N ASN A 207 -2.57 11.58 8.87
CA ASN A 207 -1.59 10.51 9.01
C ASN A 207 -0.24 10.94 8.44
N THR A 208 0.85 10.43 9.02
CA THR A 208 2.22 10.72 8.57
C THR A 208 3.03 9.42 8.62
N ALA A 209 3.83 9.17 7.59
CA ALA A 209 4.74 8.03 7.56
C ALA A 209 6.07 8.37 6.89
N LEU A 210 7.11 7.68 7.32
CA LEU A 210 8.46 7.73 6.76
C LEU A 210 8.96 6.30 6.55
N ARG A 211 9.71 6.08 5.49
CA ARG A 211 10.40 4.82 5.22
C ARG A 211 11.76 5.10 4.61
N GLY A 212 12.79 4.42 5.13
CA GLY A 212 14.11 4.37 4.54
C GLY A 212 14.47 2.94 4.16
N THR A 213 15.16 2.76 3.04
CA THR A 213 15.72 1.46 2.64
C THR A 213 17.16 1.62 2.20
N TYR A 214 17.94 0.59 2.44
CA TYR A 214 19.27 0.43 1.88
C TYR A 214 19.41 -0.96 1.29
N ALA A 215 19.92 -1.03 0.07
CA ALA A 215 20.17 -2.31 -0.60
C ALA A 215 21.50 -2.21 -1.36
N ALA A 216 22.46 -3.06 -0.98
CA ALA A 216 23.75 -3.17 -1.62
C ALA A 216 24.26 -4.61 -1.58
N GLY A 217 24.54 -5.18 -2.75
CA GLY A 217 24.97 -6.57 -2.88
C GLY A 217 23.91 -7.52 -2.25
N PRO A 218 24.34 -8.43 -1.35
CA PRO A 218 23.44 -9.39 -0.72
C PRO A 218 22.60 -8.81 0.42
N LEU A 219 22.95 -7.62 0.94
CA LEU A 219 22.32 -7.01 2.10
C LEU A 219 21.19 -6.07 1.69
N ALA A 220 20.04 -6.18 2.34
CA ALA A 220 19.01 -5.17 2.33
C ALA A 220 18.53 -4.89 3.76
N VAL A 221 18.35 -3.60 4.08
CA VAL A 221 17.84 -3.12 5.36
C VAL A 221 16.74 -2.11 5.10
N SER A 222 15.71 -2.12 5.91
CA SER A 222 14.63 -1.14 5.81
C SER A 222 14.09 -0.77 7.18
N ALA A 223 13.64 0.47 7.30
CA ALA A 223 12.95 0.98 8.46
C ALA A 223 11.72 1.79 8.03
N ALA A 224 10.62 1.63 8.74
CA ALA A 224 9.42 2.42 8.53
C ALA A 224 8.86 2.88 9.87
N TRP A 225 8.27 4.07 9.86
CA TRP A 225 7.56 4.65 10.98
C TRP A 225 6.30 5.32 10.47
N GLN A 226 5.21 5.20 11.23
CA GLN A 226 3.98 5.94 10.96
C GLN A 226 3.26 6.35 12.22
N ARG A 227 2.53 7.45 12.10
CA ARG A 227 1.54 7.95 13.04
C ARG A 227 0.21 8.09 12.30
N VAL A 228 -0.83 7.54 12.87
CA VAL A 228 -2.18 7.54 12.31
C VAL A 228 -3.10 8.23 13.31
N ASP A 229 -3.56 9.41 12.96
CA ASP A 229 -4.56 10.15 13.73
C ASP A 229 -5.94 10.09 13.03
N LYS A 230 -5.96 9.92 11.69
CA LYS A 230 -7.16 9.66 10.89
C LYS A 230 -7.32 8.15 10.74
N ASN A 231 -8.18 7.56 11.53
CA ASN A 231 -8.47 6.13 11.42
C ASN A 231 -9.87 5.92 10.83
N PRO A 232 -9.99 5.21 9.68
CA PRO A 232 -11.28 4.95 9.06
C PRO A 232 -12.12 3.90 9.83
N LEU A 233 -11.51 3.19 10.78
CA LEU A 233 -12.22 2.18 11.56
C LEU A 233 -13.08 2.84 12.62
N THR A 234 -14.32 2.38 12.73
CA THR A 234 -15.24 2.70 13.81
C THR A 234 -15.52 1.41 14.55
N PHE A 235 -15.39 1.41 15.86
CA PHE A 235 -15.76 0.27 16.68
C PHE A 235 -17.28 0.07 16.72
N ALA A 236 -17.72 -1.10 17.18
CA ALA A 236 -19.14 -1.41 17.29
C ALA A 236 -19.93 -0.45 18.19
N ASP A 237 -19.26 0.22 19.12
CA ASP A 237 -19.81 1.26 20.00
C ASP A 237 -19.89 2.66 19.34
N GLY A 238 -19.47 2.76 18.07
CA GLY A 238 -19.47 4.02 17.32
C GLY A 238 -18.24 4.91 17.54
N THR A 239 -17.28 4.47 18.35
CA THR A 239 -16.04 5.24 18.59
C THR A 239 -14.97 4.88 17.55
N SER A 240 -14.08 5.82 17.28
CA SER A 240 -12.88 5.60 16.45
C SER A 240 -11.64 5.54 17.33
N PRO A 241 -10.63 4.70 17.01
CA PRO A 241 -9.42 4.68 17.80
C PRO A 241 -8.70 6.02 17.75
N ASN A 242 -8.14 6.43 18.86
CA ASN A 242 -7.19 7.52 18.93
C ASN A 242 -5.93 7.20 18.14
N ASN A 243 -4.96 8.10 18.17
CA ASN A 243 -3.76 7.93 17.37
C ASN A 243 -3.06 6.58 17.61
N THR A 244 -2.61 5.97 16.52
CA THR A 244 -1.79 4.77 16.50
C THR A 244 -0.39 5.16 16.05
N ARG A 245 0.64 4.66 16.72
CA ARG A 245 2.02 4.79 16.29
C ARG A 245 2.57 3.41 16.02
N ALA A 246 3.30 3.27 14.92
CA ALA A 246 3.94 2.01 14.58
C ALA A 246 5.31 2.27 13.97
N TRP A 247 6.23 1.38 14.25
CA TRP A 247 7.52 1.34 13.58
C TRP A 247 7.94 -0.09 13.28
N GLN A 248 8.77 -0.24 12.25
CA GLN A 248 9.33 -1.50 11.81
C GLN A 248 10.78 -1.32 11.40
N LEU A 249 11.59 -2.30 11.72
CA LEU A 249 12.96 -2.47 11.24
C LEU A 249 13.08 -3.87 10.66
N ALA A 250 13.60 -3.99 9.46
CA ALA A 250 13.81 -5.27 8.81
C ALA A 250 15.18 -5.34 8.13
N ALA A 251 15.74 -6.52 8.07
CA ALA A 251 16.96 -6.81 7.34
C ALA A 251 16.85 -8.16 6.63
N SER A 252 17.53 -8.29 5.50
CA SER A 252 17.69 -9.56 4.81
C SER A 252 19.11 -9.71 4.25
N TYR A 253 19.56 -10.96 4.18
CA TYR A 253 20.84 -11.31 3.57
C TYR A 253 20.68 -12.50 2.64
N ASP A 254 21.18 -12.36 1.42
CA ASP A 254 21.15 -13.39 0.39
C ASP A 254 22.47 -14.14 0.34
N PHE A 255 22.47 -15.37 0.88
CA PHE A 255 23.63 -16.28 0.84
C PHE A 255 23.73 -17.06 -0.47
N LYS A 256 22.86 -16.77 -1.49
CA LYS A 256 22.71 -17.49 -2.76
C LYS A 256 22.01 -18.85 -2.61
N VAL A 257 22.34 -19.64 -1.63
CA VAL A 257 21.71 -20.94 -1.32
C VAL A 257 20.47 -20.79 -0.44
N VAL A 258 20.39 -19.70 0.31
CA VAL A 258 19.26 -19.32 1.14
C VAL A 258 19.25 -17.81 1.32
N LYS A 259 18.09 -17.21 1.28
CA LYS A 259 17.90 -15.81 1.69
C LYS A 259 17.20 -15.80 3.04
N VAL A 260 17.81 -15.15 4.03
CA VAL A 260 17.25 -15.03 5.37
C VAL A 260 16.72 -13.62 5.61
N PHE A 261 15.73 -13.51 6.49
CA PHE A 261 15.07 -12.27 6.84
C PHE A 261 14.86 -12.19 8.34
N GLY A 262 14.91 -10.99 8.88
CA GLY A 262 14.54 -10.70 10.25
C GLY A 262 13.75 -9.39 10.31
N HIS A 263 12.73 -9.35 11.16
CA HIS A 263 11.85 -8.21 11.31
C HIS A 263 11.52 -7.94 12.78
N LEU A 264 11.61 -6.68 13.16
CA LEU A 264 11.23 -6.18 14.47
C LEU A 264 10.23 -5.04 14.30
N GLY A 265 9.25 -4.95 15.19
CA GLY A 265 8.30 -3.85 15.14
C GLY A 265 7.56 -3.65 16.46
N GLU A 266 6.99 -2.46 16.58
CA GLU A 266 6.09 -2.12 17.68
C GLU A 266 4.89 -1.33 17.14
N ILE A 267 3.72 -1.63 17.66
CA ILE A 267 2.48 -0.92 17.42
C ILE A 267 1.94 -0.47 18.77
N ASP A 268 1.78 0.85 18.94
CA ASP A 268 1.20 1.48 20.12
C ASP A 268 -0.23 1.93 19.76
N ASN A 269 -1.21 1.10 20.11
CA ASN A 269 -2.62 1.41 19.93
C ASN A 269 -3.13 2.15 21.15
N ARG A 270 -3.56 3.38 20.93
CA ARG A 270 -4.19 4.21 21.94
C ARG A 270 -5.70 4.09 21.81
N GLY A 271 -6.37 3.84 22.92
CA GLY A 271 -7.81 3.75 22.97
C GLY A 271 -8.51 5.04 22.55
N THR A 272 -9.83 5.01 22.55
CA THR A 272 -10.68 6.17 22.29
C THR A 272 -10.88 6.98 23.57
N GLU A 273 -11.47 8.18 23.45
CA GLU A 273 -11.89 8.97 24.62
C GLU A 273 -12.90 8.23 25.50
N ALA A 274 -13.78 7.42 24.88
CA ALA A 274 -14.78 6.61 25.58
C ALA A 274 -14.23 5.30 26.13
N GLY A 275 -13.13 4.76 25.55
CA GLY A 275 -12.47 3.53 25.97
C GLY A 275 -10.96 3.69 25.90
N PRO A 276 -10.32 4.39 26.86
CA PRO A 276 -8.89 4.76 26.81
C PRO A 276 -7.98 3.56 27.13
N LEU A 277 -8.11 2.48 26.38
CA LEU A 277 -7.29 1.30 26.53
C LEU A 277 -6.05 1.42 25.62
N ASN A 278 -4.88 1.69 26.19
CA ASN A 278 -3.62 1.71 25.47
C ASN A 278 -2.99 0.35 25.49
N ILE A 279 -2.70 -0.21 24.32
CA ILE A 279 -2.07 -1.53 24.18
C ILE A 279 -0.86 -1.42 23.28
N LYS A 280 0.28 -1.91 23.75
CA LYS A 280 1.49 -2.04 22.94
C LYS A 280 1.66 -3.47 22.47
N TYR A 281 1.93 -3.60 21.17
CA TYR A 281 2.26 -4.88 20.57
C TYR A 281 3.71 -4.84 20.07
N ARG A 282 4.50 -5.80 20.49
CA ARG A 282 5.86 -6.02 19.98
C ARG A 282 5.85 -7.21 19.05
N ILE A 283 6.44 -7.05 17.89
CA ILE A 283 6.42 -8.03 16.81
C ILE A 283 7.85 -8.41 16.49
N TYR A 284 8.05 -9.72 16.41
CA TYR A 284 9.32 -10.35 16.04
C TYR A 284 9.04 -11.33 14.91
N GLU A 285 9.88 -11.34 13.91
CA GLU A 285 9.76 -12.30 12.83
C GLU A 285 11.15 -12.73 12.37
N ALA A 286 11.27 -14.01 12.00
CA ALA A 286 12.38 -14.55 11.26
C ALA A 286 11.85 -15.48 10.17
N SER A 287 12.37 -15.35 8.97
CA SER A 287 11.99 -16.20 7.86
C SER A 287 13.15 -16.48 6.90
N ALA A 288 12.96 -17.48 6.07
CA ALA A 288 13.92 -17.89 5.06
C ALA A 288 13.22 -18.29 3.76
N GLN A 289 13.91 -18.07 2.67
CA GLN A 289 13.55 -18.49 1.33
C GLN A 289 14.68 -19.36 0.78
N LEU A 290 14.36 -20.62 0.48
CA LEU A 290 15.30 -21.59 -0.08
C LEU A 290 14.91 -21.88 -1.52
N PRO A 291 15.76 -21.57 -2.51
CA PRO A 291 15.55 -21.99 -3.89
C PRO A 291 15.50 -23.51 -4.01
N LEU A 292 14.46 -24.05 -4.64
CA LEU A 292 14.32 -25.48 -4.87
C LEU A 292 13.72 -25.74 -6.26
N GLY A 293 14.54 -26.17 -7.20
CA GLY A 293 14.13 -26.35 -8.58
C GLY A 293 13.58 -25.04 -9.19
N PRO A 294 12.39 -25.06 -9.80
CA PRO A 294 11.79 -23.85 -10.38
C PRO A 294 11.10 -22.94 -9.36
N GLY A 295 11.11 -23.28 -8.08
CA GLY A 295 10.39 -22.58 -7.01
C GLY A 295 11.23 -22.29 -5.78
N ASN A 296 10.55 -21.95 -4.71
CA ASN A 296 11.16 -21.67 -3.42
C ASN A 296 10.38 -22.37 -2.29
N VAL A 297 11.10 -22.87 -1.30
CA VAL A 297 10.54 -23.26 -0.01
C VAL A 297 10.60 -22.03 0.89
N LEU A 298 9.48 -21.65 1.48
CA LEU A 298 9.37 -20.55 2.42
C LEU A 298 9.17 -21.11 3.82
N VAL A 299 9.97 -20.64 4.75
CA VAL A 299 9.85 -20.97 6.18
C VAL A 299 9.80 -19.68 6.96
N GLY A 300 8.91 -19.58 7.94
CA GLY A 300 8.82 -18.36 8.75
C GLY A 300 8.17 -18.61 10.10
N TYR A 301 8.58 -17.79 11.04
CA TYR A 301 8.00 -17.72 12.38
C TYR A 301 7.82 -16.26 12.75
N ALA A 302 6.64 -15.91 13.26
CA ALA A 302 6.39 -14.60 13.82
C ALA A 302 5.73 -14.70 15.18
N GLN A 303 6.09 -13.80 16.07
CA GLN A 303 5.52 -13.70 17.40
C GLN A 303 5.06 -12.26 17.65
N ARG A 304 3.84 -12.13 18.18
CA ARG A 304 3.33 -10.89 18.75
C ARG A 304 3.27 -11.03 20.27
N LYS A 305 3.94 -10.13 20.97
CA LYS A 305 3.78 -9.95 22.42
C LYS A 305 2.85 -8.79 22.66
N THR A 306 1.74 -9.04 23.32
CA THR A 306 0.81 -8.00 23.76
C THR A 306 1.27 -7.52 25.12
N GLY A 307 1.52 -6.23 25.26
CA GLY A 307 1.78 -5.60 26.56
C GLY A 307 0.50 -5.50 27.40
N ASP A 308 0.66 -5.26 28.68
CA ASP A 308 -0.47 -5.03 29.57
C ASP A 308 -1.29 -3.83 29.09
N ALA A 309 -2.59 -4.00 29.08
CA ALA A 309 -3.49 -2.88 28.81
C ALA A 309 -3.36 -1.86 29.93
N VAL A 310 -2.82 -0.70 29.61
CA VAL A 310 -2.78 0.42 30.56
C VAL A 310 -4.16 1.08 30.55
N GLY A 311 -4.85 0.95 31.70
CA GLY A 311 -6.17 1.55 31.91
C GLY A 311 -6.22 3.08 31.67
N PRO A 312 -7.35 3.72 31.89
CA PRO A 312 -7.55 5.12 31.51
C PRO A 312 -6.42 5.99 32.04
N VAL A 313 -5.73 6.68 31.14
CA VAL A 313 -4.98 7.84 31.57
C VAL A 313 -6.02 8.78 32.19
N PRO A 314 -5.91 9.16 33.46
CA PRO A 314 -6.82 10.14 34.06
C PRO A 314 -6.86 11.32 33.09
N ALA A 315 -8.05 11.80 32.74
CA ALA A 315 -8.20 13.06 32.05
C ALA A 315 -7.41 14.07 32.88
N THR A 316 -6.25 14.46 32.40
CA THR A 316 -5.53 15.58 32.99
C THR A 316 -6.50 16.74 32.86
N ALA A 317 -7.05 17.17 34.00
CA ALA A 317 -7.85 18.35 34.11
C ALA A 317 -7.12 19.46 33.35
N ALA A 318 -7.81 20.03 32.37
CA ALA A 318 -7.40 21.21 31.65
C ALA A 318 -7.35 22.42 32.59
#